data_eaaa574729cc6435158993559ab0b086
#
_entry.id   eaaa574729cc6435158993559ab0b086
#
_cell.length_a   1.000
_cell.length_b   1.000
_cell.length_c   1.000
_cell.angle_alpha   90.00
_cell.angle_beta   90.00
_cell.angle_gamma   90.00
#
_symmetry.space_group_name_H-M   'P 1'
#
loop_
_entity.id
_entity.type
_entity.pdbx_description
1 polymer ?
#
loop_
_entity_poly.entity_id
_entity_poly.type
_entity_poly.pdbx_seq_one_letter_code
_entity_poly.pdbx_strand_id
1 'polypeptide(L)'
;MYILYAHQGHIIPMIDTTRLLAQHGAAITIVTTPANAARFKTVVARAMQFGLPLQLIEIQFPYQEAGVPEGCENFDMLHSTDLVSNFFKSLRLLQLPLENLLKELTPKPSCIVSATCYPWTVDTAARFNIPRISFHGFSCFCLLCLYNLPTSTVQENVTSNSDYLVVPGLPDQIEMTKVREKWKDFGEMVLAADMKSYGIIINTFEELESEYVKECTKTKGRKVWCLGPVSLCNKQDIDKAERGKKAAVDISECLNWLDSWPPNSVVYVCLGSICNLTSSQMIELGLGLEASKKPFIWVIRGGNNTSKEIQEWLLEEKFEERVKGRGILILGWAPQVLILSHPSIGGFLTHCGWNSSLEGISAGVPLITWPLYGDQFWNEKLIVQVLNIGVRIGVEVPLDFGEEEEIGVLVKKEDVVKAINILMDEGGETDDRRKRAREFQIMAKRTTEETGSSSLMIKLLIQDIMQQRHVLNIGERIGVEVPLDFGKEEEIGVLVKKEDVVKAINILMDEGGERNDRRKRGREFQIMAKRATEETGSSSLMIKLLIQDIMQPPHGDDQHI
;
A
#
# COMPACT_ATOMS: atom_id res chain seq x y z
N MET A 1 -7.02 16.98 5.52
CA MET A 1 -6.05 15.97 5.04
C MET A 1 -6.22 15.83 3.54
N TYR A 2 -5.14 15.75 2.76
CA TYR A 2 -5.17 15.74 1.29
C TYR A 2 -4.46 14.51 0.77
N ILE A 3 -5.00 13.90 -0.28
CA ILE A 3 -4.51 12.63 -0.79
C ILE A 3 -4.40 12.70 -2.31
N LEU A 4 -3.21 12.42 -2.87
CA LEU A 4 -2.89 12.46 -4.30
C LEU A 4 -2.59 11.05 -4.83
N TYR A 5 -3.03 10.73 -6.06
CA TYR A 5 -2.91 9.40 -6.65
C TYR A 5 -2.46 9.41 -8.11
N ALA A 6 -1.65 8.43 -8.54
CA ALA A 6 -1.23 8.28 -9.94
C ALA A 6 -1.17 6.82 -10.45
N HIS A 7 -1.37 5.82 -9.58
CA HIS A 7 -1.20 4.42 -9.94
C HIS A 7 -2.32 3.60 -9.32
N GLN A 8 -2.95 2.69 -10.07
CA GLN A 8 -4.11 1.94 -9.60
C GLN A 8 -3.80 1.10 -8.36
N GLY A 9 -2.60 0.53 -8.27
CA GLY A 9 -2.13 -0.18 -7.08
C GLY A 9 -2.05 0.70 -5.82
N HIS A 10 -1.96 2.03 -5.96
CA HIS A 10 -2.00 2.96 -4.83
C HIS A 10 -3.38 3.62 -4.66
N ILE A 11 -4.11 3.91 -5.75
CA ILE A 11 -5.42 4.57 -5.70
C ILE A 11 -6.39 3.78 -4.83
N ILE A 12 -6.54 2.49 -5.12
CA ILE A 12 -7.53 1.64 -4.44
C ILE A 12 -7.31 1.60 -2.92
N PRO A 13 -6.11 1.21 -2.41
CA PRO A 13 -5.88 1.18 -0.97
C PRO A 13 -5.90 2.57 -0.32
N MET A 14 -5.55 3.64 -1.05
CA MET A 14 -5.66 4.99 -0.51
C MET A 14 -7.12 5.46 -0.39
N ILE A 15 -8.02 5.10 -1.31
CA ILE A 15 -9.47 5.34 -1.16
C ILE A 15 -10.02 4.59 0.05
N ASP A 16 -9.62 3.33 0.24
CA ASP A 16 -9.99 2.57 1.42
C ASP A 16 -9.47 3.23 2.71
N THR A 17 -8.20 3.67 2.72
CA THR A 17 -7.60 4.42 3.84
C THR A 17 -8.35 5.73 4.11
N THR A 18 -8.74 6.46 3.06
CA THR A 18 -9.55 7.68 3.17
C THR A 18 -10.87 7.41 3.87
N ARG A 19 -11.56 6.34 3.49
CA ARG A 19 -12.83 5.94 4.14
C ARG A 19 -12.62 5.55 5.60
N LEU A 20 -11.58 4.79 5.90
CA LEU A 20 -11.22 4.41 7.26
C LEU A 20 -10.94 5.63 8.15
N LEU A 21 -10.14 6.57 7.68
CA LEU A 21 -9.83 7.79 8.42
C LEU A 21 -11.09 8.65 8.63
N ALA A 22 -11.96 8.75 7.63
CA ALA A 22 -13.22 9.47 7.74
C ALA A 22 -14.21 8.80 8.72
N GLN A 23 -14.26 7.47 8.76
CA GLN A 23 -15.03 6.71 9.74
C GLN A 23 -14.56 6.97 11.19
N HIS A 24 -13.28 7.33 11.37
CA HIS A 24 -12.72 7.73 12.67
C HIS A 24 -12.77 9.25 12.91
N GLY A 25 -13.58 9.97 12.15
CA GLY A 25 -13.88 11.39 12.37
C GLY A 25 -12.93 12.38 11.72
N ALA A 26 -11.98 11.95 10.89
CA ALA A 26 -11.12 12.87 10.14
C ALA A 26 -11.88 13.46 8.93
N ALA A 27 -11.89 14.78 8.79
CA ALA A 27 -12.36 15.42 7.56
C ALA A 27 -11.29 15.29 6.46
N ILE A 28 -11.66 14.70 5.33
CA ILE A 28 -10.74 14.35 4.25
C ILE A 28 -11.14 15.05 2.96
N THR A 29 -10.18 15.74 2.34
CA THR A 29 -10.29 16.20 0.96
C THR A 29 -9.42 15.33 0.06
N ILE A 30 -10.03 14.66 -0.90
CA ILE A 30 -9.36 13.87 -1.92
C ILE A 30 -9.05 14.83 -3.08
N VAL A 31 -7.77 14.96 -3.43
CA VAL A 31 -7.33 15.71 -4.61
C VAL A 31 -6.84 14.72 -5.65
N THR A 32 -7.37 14.77 -6.85
CA THR A 32 -7.04 13.81 -7.92
C THR A 32 -7.29 14.45 -9.29
N THR A 33 -7.09 13.69 -10.36
CA THR A 33 -7.32 14.12 -11.74
C THR A 33 -8.61 13.51 -12.28
N PRO A 34 -9.24 14.09 -13.33
CA PRO A 34 -10.58 13.70 -13.79
C PRO A 34 -10.74 12.23 -14.13
N ALA A 35 -9.82 11.63 -14.91
CA ALA A 35 -9.92 10.21 -15.29
C ALA A 35 -9.70 9.29 -14.10
N ASN A 36 -8.90 9.69 -13.11
CA ASN A 36 -8.76 8.94 -11.86
C ASN A 36 -10.00 9.10 -10.98
N ALA A 37 -10.57 10.31 -10.85
CA ALA A 37 -11.81 10.54 -10.10
C ALA A 37 -12.96 9.64 -10.60
N ALA A 38 -13.12 9.52 -11.92
CA ALA A 38 -14.15 8.70 -12.54
C ALA A 38 -14.14 7.23 -12.06
N ARG A 39 -12.98 6.70 -11.66
CA ARG A 39 -12.82 5.29 -11.20
C ARG A 39 -13.44 5.00 -9.83
N PHE A 40 -13.57 6.00 -8.97
CA PHE A 40 -14.05 5.81 -7.59
C PHE A 40 -15.11 6.82 -7.15
N LYS A 41 -15.57 7.68 -8.06
CA LYS A 41 -16.60 8.71 -7.78
C LYS A 41 -17.84 8.12 -7.13
N THR A 42 -18.32 6.95 -7.60
CA THR A 42 -19.49 6.27 -7.04
C THR A 42 -19.27 5.85 -5.60
N VAL A 43 -18.11 5.26 -5.29
CA VAL A 43 -17.77 4.79 -3.94
C VAL A 43 -17.65 5.98 -2.97
N VAL A 44 -16.99 7.07 -3.40
CA VAL A 44 -16.86 8.28 -2.60
C VAL A 44 -18.22 8.96 -2.39
N ALA A 45 -19.04 9.09 -3.43
CA ALA A 45 -20.38 9.68 -3.35
C ALA A 45 -21.27 8.88 -2.37
N ARG A 46 -21.23 7.55 -2.42
CA ARG A 46 -21.95 6.71 -1.47
C ARG A 46 -21.46 6.92 -0.04
N ALA A 47 -20.15 6.98 0.18
CA ALA A 47 -19.57 7.26 1.49
C ALA A 47 -20.03 8.62 2.05
N MET A 48 -20.08 9.65 1.20
CA MET A 48 -20.62 10.98 1.56
C MET A 48 -22.11 10.93 1.90
N GLN A 49 -22.92 10.15 1.15
CA GLN A 49 -24.34 9.94 1.46
C GLN A 49 -24.56 9.28 2.81
N PHE A 50 -23.64 8.42 3.25
CA PHE A 50 -23.62 7.84 4.59
C PHE A 50 -23.06 8.78 5.68
N GLY A 51 -22.82 10.06 5.35
CA GLY A 51 -22.41 11.09 6.31
C GLY A 51 -20.92 11.13 6.59
N LEU A 52 -20.08 10.43 5.84
CA LEU A 52 -18.63 10.55 6.03
C LEU A 52 -18.13 11.93 5.56
N PRO A 53 -17.27 12.61 6.34
CA PRO A 53 -16.75 13.94 6.02
C PRO A 53 -15.69 13.91 4.92
N LEU A 54 -16.13 13.61 3.70
CA LEU A 54 -15.30 13.51 2.50
C LEU A 54 -15.61 14.63 1.52
N GLN A 55 -14.59 15.10 0.82
CA GLN A 55 -14.69 16.03 -0.32
C GLN A 55 -13.78 15.54 -1.44
N LEU A 56 -14.22 15.65 -2.68
CA LEU A 56 -13.46 15.34 -3.89
C LEU A 56 -13.19 16.63 -4.67
N ILE A 57 -11.92 16.89 -4.97
CA ILE A 57 -11.48 18.01 -5.81
C ILE A 57 -10.65 17.45 -6.94
N GLU A 58 -10.98 17.87 -8.16
CA GLU A 58 -10.27 17.49 -9.38
C GLU A 58 -9.32 18.62 -9.79
N ILE A 59 -8.05 18.27 -10.07
CA ILE A 59 -7.06 19.18 -10.68
C ILE A 59 -6.73 18.68 -12.08
N GLN A 60 -6.53 19.62 -13.00
CA GLN A 60 -6.27 19.28 -14.39
C GLN A 60 -4.94 18.55 -14.56
N PHE A 61 -4.97 17.51 -15.39
CA PHE A 61 -3.77 16.76 -15.72
C PHE A 61 -3.04 17.44 -16.90
N PRO A 62 -1.70 17.63 -16.81
CA PRO A 62 -0.93 18.41 -17.77
C PRO A 62 -0.50 17.57 -19.00
N TYR A 63 -1.47 17.13 -19.83
CA TYR A 63 -1.21 16.25 -20.97
C TYR A 63 -0.19 16.82 -21.96
N GLN A 64 -0.43 18.07 -22.41
CA GLN A 64 0.38 18.70 -23.45
C GLN A 64 1.79 18.99 -22.97
N GLU A 65 1.94 19.55 -21.76
CA GLU A 65 3.23 19.92 -21.17
C GLU A 65 4.10 18.67 -20.88
N ALA A 66 3.46 17.55 -20.63
CA ALA A 66 4.13 16.28 -20.35
C ALA A 66 4.40 15.46 -21.62
N GLY A 67 3.68 15.71 -22.71
CA GLY A 67 3.74 14.89 -23.92
C GLY A 67 3.11 13.51 -23.73
N VAL A 68 1.97 13.46 -23.00
CA VAL A 68 1.19 12.23 -22.76
C VAL A 68 -0.13 12.35 -23.50
N PRO A 69 -0.68 11.28 -24.07
CA PRO A 69 -1.97 11.31 -24.75
C PRO A 69 -3.10 11.75 -23.81
N GLU A 70 -4.08 12.49 -24.34
CA GLU A 70 -5.26 12.92 -23.60
C GLU A 70 -5.99 11.73 -23.01
N GLY A 71 -6.44 11.85 -21.76
CA GLY A 71 -7.09 10.78 -21.00
C GLY A 71 -6.12 9.79 -20.32
N CYS A 72 -4.82 9.87 -20.60
CA CYS A 72 -3.81 8.99 -20.00
C CYS A 72 -3.30 9.56 -18.66
N GLU A 73 -4.11 9.43 -17.60
CA GLU A 73 -3.83 9.98 -16.26
C GLU A 73 -3.34 8.93 -15.27
N ASN A 74 -3.19 7.67 -15.70
CA ASN A 74 -2.77 6.58 -14.84
C ASN A 74 -1.82 5.64 -15.57
N PHE A 75 -0.89 5.05 -14.85
CA PHE A 75 0.13 4.17 -15.41
C PHE A 75 -0.46 2.98 -16.18
N ASP A 76 -1.60 2.44 -15.74
CA ASP A 76 -2.30 1.34 -16.42
C ASP A 76 -2.98 1.74 -17.75
N MET A 77 -2.93 3.03 -18.10
CA MET A 77 -3.46 3.58 -19.36
C MET A 77 -2.35 3.85 -20.40
N LEU A 78 -1.09 3.65 -20.03
CA LEU A 78 0.03 3.79 -20.96
C LEU A 78 -0.02 2.67 -22.02
N HIS A 79 0.06 3.08 -23.28
CA HIS A 79 0.06 2.16 -24.43
C HIS A 79 1.46 1.80 -24.95
N SER A 80 2.47 2.53 -24.49
CA SER A 80 3.88 2.31 -24.85
C SER A 80 4.78 2.60 -23.65
N THR A 81 5.86 1.82 -23.56
CA THR A 81 6.93 2.02 -22.57
C THR A 81 7.69 3.32 -22.77
N ASP A 82 7.75 3.85 -24.01
CA ASP A 82 8.38 5.13 -24.34
C ASP A 82 7.73 6.31 -23.62
N LEU A 83 6.45 6.19 -23.22
CA LEU A 83 5.70 7.21 -22.51
C LEU A 83 5.94 7.21 -20.99
N VAL A 84 6.63 6.22 -20.45
CA VAL A 84 6.85 6.09 -19.01
C VAL A 84 7.56 7.30 -18.42
N SER A 85 8.63 7.76 -19.06
CA SER A 85 9.38 8.95 -18.63
C SER A 85 8.49 10.22 -18.65
N ASN A 86 7.72 10.38 -19.71
CA ASN A 86 6.78 11.51 -19.87
C ASN A 86 5.68 11.46 -18.80
N PHE A 87 5.20 10.25 -18.49
CA PHE A 87 4.20 10.07 -17.44
C PHE A 87 4.75 10.50 -16.06
N PHE A 88 5.96 10.07 -15.67
CA PHE A 88 6.57 10.53 -14.41
C PHE A 88 6.82 12.05 -14.39
N LYS A 89 7.19 12.65 -15.53
CA LYS A 89 7.28 14.11 -15.69
C LYS A 89 5.93 14.78 -15.42
N SER A 90 4.82 14.21 -15.94
CA SER A 90 3.47 14.76 -15.72
C SER A 90 3.09 14.78 -14.24
N LEU A 91 3.48 13.75 -13.47
CA LEU A 91 3.22 13.70 -12.04
C LEU A 91 3.88 14.87 -11.30
N ARG A 92 5.08 15.28 -11.72
CA ARG A 92 5.78 16.43 -11.13
C ARG A 92 5.12 17.76 -11.50
N LEU A 93 4.56 17.87 -12.70
CA LEU A 93 3.86 19.08 -13.13
C LEU A 93 2.58 19.35 -12.33
N LEU A 94 2.01 18.35 -11.66
CA LEU A 94 0.87 18.52 -10.75
C LEU A 94 1.21 19.33 -9.48
N GLN A 95 2.49 19.64 -9.22
CA GLN A 95 2.91 20.40 -8.06
C GLN A 95 2.28 21.79 -8.04
N LEU A 96 2.38 22.55 -9.14
CA LEU A 96 1.86 23.91 -9.22
C LEU A 96 0.33 23.98 -9.08
N PRO A 97 -0.48 23.18 -9.77
CA PRO A 97 -1.91 23.08 -9.52
C PRO A 97 -2.27 22.79 -8.07
N LEU A 98 -1.56 21.85 -7.41
CA LEU A 98 -1.78 21.57 -5.99
C LEU A 98 -1.45 22.76 -5.10
N GLU A 99 -0.32 23.43 -5.33
CA GLU A 99 0.10 24.60 -4.54
C GLU A 99 -0.89 25.76 -4.69
N ASN A 100 -1.46 25.97 -5.87
CA ASN A 100 -2.51 26.97 -6.08
C ASN A 100 -3.79 26.61 -5.33
N LEU A 101 -4.22 25.37 -5.39
CA LEU A 101 -5.36 24.89 -4.60
C LEU A 101 -5.13 25.11 -3.10
N LEU A 102 -3.92 24.79 -2.56
CA LEU A 102 -3.60 24.97 -1.15
C LEU A 102 -3.62 26.42 -0.68
N LYS A 103 -3.38 27.41 -1.57
CA LYS A 103 -3.51 28.84 -1.26
C LYS A 103 -4.95 29.26 -1.02
N GLU A 104 -5.88 28.68 -1.76
CA GLU A 104 -7.30 29.04 -1.77
C GLU A 104 -8.10 28.33 -0.66
N LEU A 105 -7.63 27.19 -0.20
CA LEU A 105 -8.37 26.36 0.75
C LEU A 105 -8.47 26.98 2.15
N THR A 106 -9.70 26.98 2.65
CA THR A 106 -10.03 27.41 4.03
C THR A 106 -11.02 26.41 4.65
N PRO A 107 -10.71 25.83 5.81
CA PRO A 107 -9.46 25.93 6.57
C PRO A 107 -8.28 25.23 5.85
N LYS A 108 -7.05 25.67 6.14
CA LYS A 108 -5.85 24.99 5.65
C LYS A 108 -5.78 23.56 6.17
N PRO A 109 -5.22 22.63 5.37
CA PRO A 109 -5.09 21.23 5.78
C PRO A 109 -4.18 21.05 7.00
N SER A 110 -4.48 20.06 7.82
CA SER A 110 -3.63 19.69 8.98
C SER A 110 -2.44 18.83 8.57
N CYS A 111 -2.54 18.10 7.46
CA CYS A 111 -1.45 17.33 6.87
C CYS A 111 -1.73 17.03 5.40
N ILE A 112 -0.69 16.67 4.66
CA ILE A 112 -0.78 16.11 3.32
C ILE A 112 -0.39 14.63 3.42
N VAL A 113 -1.27 13.73 2.98
CA VAL A 113 -0.93 12.32 2.74
C VAL A 113 -0.78 12.14 1.24
N SER A 114 0.34 11.61 0.80
CA SER A 114 0.59 11.38 -0.63
C SER A 114 1.24 10.02 -0.86
N ALA A 115 0.91 9.39 -1.98
CA ALA A 115 1.61 8.18 -2.42
C ALA A 115 3.10 8.45 -2.68
N THR A 116 3.91 7.43 -2.58
CA THR A 116 5.37 7.47 -2.79
C THR A 116 5.78 8.00 -4.17
N CYS A 117 4.93 7.80 -5.19
CA CYS A 117 5.16 8.31 -6.54
C CYS A 117 5.11 9.84 -6.67
N TYR A 118 4.79 10.56 -5.60
CA TYR A 118 4.83 12.03 -5.53
C TYR A 118 5.87 12.55 -4.52
N PRO A 119 7.16 12.25 -4.70
CA PRO A 119 8.21 12.68 -3.75
C PRO A 119 8.27 14.21 -3.58
N TRP A 120 7.95 14.98 -4.61
CA TRP A 120 7.91 16.44 -4.60
C TRP A 120 6.90 17.05 -3.61
N THR A 121 5.92 16.27 -3.15
CA THR A 121 4.95 16.75 -2.15
C THR A 121 5.60 17.09 -0.80
N VAL A 122 6.80 16.62 -0.53
CA VAL A 122 7.58 17.00 0.66
C VAL A 122 7.95 18.48 0.61
N ASP A 123 8.35 18.98 -0.56
CA ASP A 123 8.73 20.39 -0.75
C ASP A 123 7.48 21.29 -0.69
N THR A 124 6.36 20.85 -1.29
CA THR A 124 5.07 21.54 -1.16
C THR A 124 4.63 21.62 0.30
N ALA A 125 4.67 20.51 1.03
CA ALA A 125 4.30 20.48 2.45
C ALA A 125 5.16 21.45 3.29
N ALA A 126 6.47 21.48 3.04
CA ALA A 126 7.39 22.39 3.70
C ALA A 126 7.05 23.87 3.41
N ARG A 127 6.77 24.24 2.15
CA ARG A 127 6.37 25.61 1.76
C ARG A 127 5.11 26.09 2.48
N PHE A 128 4.16 25.21 2.71
CA PHE A 128 2.91 25.56 3.40
C PHE A 128 2.95 25.33 4.89
N ASN A 129 4.09 24.89 5.43
CA ASN A 129 4.28 24.54 6.85
C ASN A 129 3.24 23.50 7.31
N ILE A 130 3.07 22.45 6.54
CA ILE A 130 2.12 21.36 6.77
C ILE A 130 2.91 20.05 6.81
N PRO A 131 2.69 19.15 7.78
CA PRO A 131 3.35 17.85 7.80
C PRO A 131 2.94 17.01 6.59
N ARG A 132 3.93 16.37 5.94
CA ARG A 132 3.71 15.35 4.92
C ARG A 132 3.77 13.97 5.56
N ILE A 133 2.83 13.11 5.19
CA ILE A 133 2.82 11.68 5.51
C ILE A 133 2.90 10.92 4.19
N SER A 134 3.88 10.03 4.07
CA SER A 134 4.02 9.16 2.90
C SER A 134 3.12 7.94 3.03
N PHE A 135 2.38 7.59 1.97
CA PHE A 135 1.62 6.36 1.91
C PHE A 135 2.37 5.31 1.08
N HIS A 136 2.62 4.16 1.68
CA HIS A 136 3.25 3.02 1.05
C HIS A 136 2.23 1.90 0.79
N GLY A 137 2.13 1.51 -0.49
CA GLY A 137 1.38 0.33 -0.92
C GLY A 137 2.21 -0.96 -0.84
N PHE A 138 3.25 -1.00 0.01
CA PHE A 138 4.18 -2.11 0.22
C PHE A 138 4.03 -2.68 1.62
N SER A 139 4.64 -3.87 1.89
CA SER A 139 4.84 -4.41 3.24
C SER A 139 6.02 -3.75 3.95
N CYS A 140 6.11 -3.88 5.26
CA CYS A 140 7.31 -3.48 6.01
C CYS A 140 8.52 -4.31 5.59
N PHE A 141 8.34 -5.60 5.33
CA PHE A 141 9.36 -6.48 4.76
C PHE A 141 9.93 -5.90 3.45
N CYS A 142 9.05 -5.57 2.49
CA CYS A 142 9.46 -4.99 1.22
C CYS A 142 10.20 -3.67 1.39
N LEU A 143 9.72 -2.79 2.28
CA LEU A 143 10.37 -1.52 2.57
C LEU A 143 11.77 -1.71 3.15
N LEU A 144 11.97 -2.64 4.06
CA LEU A 144 13.30 -2.94 4.60
C LEU A 144 14.25 -3.45 3.52
N CYS A 145 13.78 -4.31 2.60
CA CYS A 145 14.57 -4.72 1.44
C CYS A 145 14.99 -3.52 0.58
N LEU A 146 14.03 -2.62 0.27
CA LEU A 146 14.27 -1.39 -0.50
C LEU A 146 15.29 -0.45 0.15
N TYR A 147 15.35 -0.41 1.47
CA TYR A 147 16.30 0.45 2.20
C TYR A 147 17.66 -0.21 2.40
N ASN A 148 17.68 -1.47 2.76
CA ASN A 148 18.91 -2.14 3.19
C ASN A 148 19.81 -2.53 2.02
N LEU A 149 19.22 -2.91 0.87
CA LEU A 149 19.99 -3.32 -0.30
C LEU A 149 20.86 -2.19 -0.89
N PRO A 150 20.33 -0.97 -1.17
CA PRO A 150 21.15 0.12 -1.72
C PRO A 150 22.21 0.64 -0.76
N THR A 151 22.00 0.48 0.55
CA THR A 151 22.93 0.96 1.58
C THR A 151 24.03 -0.04 1.90
N SER A 152 23.98 -1.24 1.30
CA SER A 152 24.94 -2.31 1.51
C SER A 152 25.81 -2.55 0.27
N THR A 153 27.01 -3.07 0.47
CA THR A 153 27.93 -3.47 -0.61
C THR A 153 27.66 -4.89 -1.13
N VAL A 154 26.58 -5.55 -0.66
CA VAL A 154 26.30 -6.95 -1.00
C VAL A 154 26.04 -7.13 -2.49
N GLN A 155 25.40 -6.15 -3.13
CA GLN A 155 25.12 -6.21 -4.59
C GLN A 155 26.38 -6.05 -5.44
N GLU A 156 27.43 -5.43 -4.95
CA GLU A 156 28.72 -5.24 -5.66
C GLU A 156 29.49 -6.57 -5.79
N ASN A 157 29.26 -7.50 -4.87
CA ASN A 157 29.92 -8.81 -4.84
C ASN A 157 29.24 -9.85 -5.75
N VAL A 158 28.10 -9.52 -6.36
CA VAL A 158 27.31 -10.42 -7.20
C VAL A 158 27.64 -10.17 -8.66
N THR A 159 28.13 -11.20 -9.36
CA THR A 159 28.64 -11.09 -10.75
C THR A 159 27.57 -11.38 -11.80
N SER A 160 26.55 -12.19 -11.46
CA SER A 160 25.45 -12.56 -12.34
C SER A 160 24.11 -12.10 -11.78
N ASN A 161 23.16 -11.75 -12.65
CA ASN A 161 21.79 -11.42 -12.24
C ASN A 161 21.03 -12.63 -11.65
N SER A 162 21.52 -13.84 -11.86
CA SER A 162 20.97 -15.09 -11.31
C SER A 162 21.57 -15.49 -9.97
N ASP A 163 22.66 -14.84 -9.54
CA ASP A 163 23.30 -15.16 -8.27
C ASP A 163 22.43 -14.67 -7.11
N TYR A 164 22.36 -15.50 -6.06
CA TYR A 164 21.63 -15.16 -4.85
C TYR A 164 22.50 -14.33 -3.91
N LEU A 165 21.87 -13.39 -3.24
CA LEU A 165 22.43 -12.61 -2.14
C LEU A 165 21.50 -12.65 -0.94
N VAL A 166 22.07 -12.60 0.26
CA VAL A 166 21.30 -12.46 1.50
C VAL A 166 21.03 -10.99 1.74
N VAL A 167 19.76 -10.63 1.93
CA VAL A 167 19.36 -9.24 2.25
C VAL A 167 19.83 -8.90 3.66
N PRO A 168 20.69 -7.88 3.84
CA PRO A 168 21.19 -7.53 5.17
C PRO A 168 20.13 -6.83 6.02
N GLY A 169 20.24 -6.99 7.35
CA GLY A 169 19.41 -6.26 8.32
C GLY A 169 17.93 -6.63 8.33
N LEU A 170 17.58 -7.81 7.81
CA LEU A 170 16.27 -8.41 8.01
C LEU A 170 16.28 -9.33 9.23
N PRO A 171 15.12 -9.50 9.90
CA PRO A 171 14.96 -10.49 10.98
C PRO A 171 15.28 -11.92 10.55
N ASP A 172 14.89 -12.29 9.33
CA ASP A 172 15.12 -13.60 8.74
C ASP A 172 16.23 -13.58 7.69
N GLN A 173 16.89 -14.72 7.44
CA GLN A 173 17.85 -14.87 6.35
C GLN A 173 17.11 -15.09 5.04
N ILE A 174 16.90 -14.00 4.30
CA ILE A 174 16.19 -14.02 3.02
C ILE A 174 17.19 -13.91 1.87
N GLU A 175 17.17 -14.90 1.01
CA GLU A 175 17.95 -14.92 -0.23
C GLU A 175 17.11 -14.42 -1.41
N MET A 176 17.72 -13.58 -2.23
CA MET A 176 17.11 -13.07 -3.45
C MET A 176 18.15 -12.89 -4.56
N THR A 177 17.68 -12.80 -5.79
CA THR A 177 18.52 -12.45 -6.94
C THR A 177 18.81 -10.96 -6.97
N LYS A 178 19.87 -10.55 -7.68
CA LYS A 178 20.26 -9.15 -7.81
C LYS A 178 19.10 -8.30 -8.34
N VAL A 179 18.84 -7.16 -7.67
CA VAL A 179 17.83 -6.20 -8.14
C VAL A 179 18.38 -5.39 -9.30
N ARG A 180 17.62 -5.29 -10.40
CA ARG A 180 17.99 -4.46 -11.54
C ARG A 180 17.85 -2.97 -11.21
N GLU A 181 18.80 -2.15 -11.67
CA GLU A 181 18.96 -0.75 -11.29
C GLU A 181 18.12 0.25 -12.10
N LYS A 182 17.25 -0.20 -13.00
CA LYS A 182 16.50 0.67 -13.95
C LYS A 182 15.73 1.82 -13.29
N TRP A 183 15.34 1.68 -12.01
CA TRP A 183 14.56 2.66 -11.25
C TRP A 183 15.31 3.22 -10.02
N LYS A 184 16.63 3.08 -9.97
CA LYS A 184 17.45 3.48 -8.84
C LYS A 184 17.26 4.95 -8.48
N ASP A 185 17.39 5.87 -9.44
CA ASP A 185 17.27 7.31 -9.21
C ASP A 185 15.89 7.69 -8.65
N PHE A 186 14.83 7.05 -9.16
CA PHE A 186 13.49 7.28 -8.64
C PHE A 186 13.32 6.74 -7.22
N GLY A 187 13.86 5.56 -6.93
CA GLY A 187 13.91 4.99 -5.59
C GLY A 187 14.65 5.88 -4.60
N GLU A 188 15.79 6.45 -4.98
CA GLU A 188 16.56 7.39 -4.16
C GLU A 188 15.76 8.68 -3.89
N MET A 189 15.06 9.22 -4.88
CA MET A 189 14.18 10.38 -4.67
C MET A 189 13.03 10.08 -3.69
N VAL A 190 12.41 8.91 -3.81
CA VAL A 190 11.35 8.46 -2.88
C VAL A 190 11.92 8.34 -1.47
N LEU A 191 13.07 7.67 -1.32
CA LEU A 191 13.74 7.52 -0.03
C LEU A 191 14.08 8.87 0.61
N ALA A 192 14.66 9.79 -0.16
CA ALA A 192 14.99 11.14 0.32
C ALA A 192 13.74 11.93 0.75
N ALA A 193 12.63 11.79 0.04
CA ALA A 193 11.34 12.41 0.41
C ALA A 193 10.74 11.78 1.66
N ASP A 194 10.82 10.46 1.80
CA ASP A 194 10.38 9.75 2.99
C ASP A 194 11.16 10.17 4.21
N MET A 195 12.48 10.35 4.07
CA MET A 195 13.35 10.83 5.15
C MET A 195 13.01 12.24 5.64
N LYS A 196 12.39 13.06 4.83
CA LYS A 196 11.90 14.41 5.19
C LYS A 196 10.42 14.42 5.64
N SER A 197 9.70 13.31 5.48
CA SER A 197 8.29 13.21 5.86
C SER A 197 8.12 13.12 7.37
N TYR A 198 6.98 13.55 7.88
CA TYR A 198 6.61 13.45 9.30
C TYR A 198 6.48 12.00 9.76
N GLY A 199 6.00 11.13 8.87
CA GLY A 199 5.85 9.71 9.12
C GLY A 199 5.35 8.98 7.89
N ILE A 200 5.11 7.69 8.05
CA ILE A 200 4.75 6.78 6.97
C ILE A 200 3.50 5.98 7.36
N ILE A 201 2.53 5.93 6.46
CA ILE A 201 1.39 5.00 6.51
C ILE A 201 1.73 3.80 5.64
N ILE A 202 1.53 2.60 6.18
CA ILE A 202 1.76 1.34 5.48
C ILE A 202 0.45 0.52 5.47
N ASN A 203 0.08 -0.02 4.30
CA ASN A 203 -1.05 -0.91 4.18
C ASN A 203 -0.63 -2.34 4.57
N THR A 204 -0.39 -2.54 5.85
CA THR A 204 -0.10 -3.84 6.49
C THR A 204 -0.68 -3.82 7.90
N PHE A 205 -0.60 -4.93 8.62
CA PHE A 205 -0.96 -5.01 10.04
C PHE A 205 0.16 -5.66 10.85
N GLU A 206 0.29 -5.25 12.09
CA GLU A 206 1.44 -5.58 12.94
C GLU A 206 1.59 -7.09 13.12
N GLU A 207 0.50 -7.81 13.33
CA GLU A 207 0.50 -9.25 13.60
C GLU A 207 0.92 -10.09 12.38
N LEU A 208 0.90 -9.53 11.17
CA LEU A 208 1.37 -10.20 9.96
C LEU A 208 2.90 -10.26 9.88
N GLU A 209 3.55 -9.17 10.27
CA GLU A 209 4.99 -8.97 10.06
C GLU A 209 5.63 -8.18 11.21
N SER A 210 5.33 -8.54 12.48
CA SER A 210 5.67 -7.79 13.70
C SER A 210 7.15 -7.43 13.81
N GLU A 211 8.05 -8.36 13.54
CA GLU A 211 9.50 -8.10 13.62
C GLU A 211 9.96 -7.13 12.54
N TYR A 212 9.38 -7.22 11.35
CA TYR A 212 9.65 -6.28 10.25
C TYR A 212 9.08 -4.89 10.54
N VAL A 213 7.91 -4.78 11.18
CA VAL A 213 7.34 -3.50 11.63
C VAL A 213 8.26 -2.84 12.66
N LYS A 214 8.73 -3.60 13.66
CA LYS A 214 9.68 -3.12 14.68
C LYS A 214 10.98 -2.62 14.05
N GLU A 215 11.55 -3.39 13.13
CA GLU A 215 12.80 -3.03 12.48
C GLU A 215 12.63 -1.83 11.53
N CYS A 216 11.52 -1.77 10.79
CA CYS A 216 11.19 -0.62 9.95
C CYS A 216 11.06 0.67 10.77
N THR A 217 10.46 0.61 11.94
CA THR A 217 10.33 1.75 12.87
C THR A 217 11.70 2.21 13.39
N LYS A 218 12.59 1.28 13.77
CA LYS A 218 13.95 1.59 14.22
C LYS A 218 14.79 2.21 13.11
N THR A 219 14.85 1.57 11.95
CA THR A 219 15.67 1.98 10.80
C THR A 219 15.30 3.38 10.32
N LYS A 220 14.02 3.73 10.40
CA LYS A 220 13.52 5.03 9.96
C LYS A 220 13.74 6.15 10.98
N GLY A 221 13.80 5.82 12.29
CA GLY A 221 13.80 6.82 13.36
C GLY A 221 12.56 7.74 13.30
N ARG A 222 11.45 7.28 12.69
CA ARG A 222 10.24 8.05 12.39
C ARG A 222 8.99 7.26 12.71
N LYS A 223 7.86 7.97 12.72
CA LYS A 223 6.55 7.37 12.98
C LYS A 223 6.12 6.50 11.81
N VAL A 224 5.77 5.26 12.11
CA VAL A 224 5.23 4.28 11.16
C VAL A 224 3.85 3.87 11.67
N TRP A 225 2.83 3.96 10.82
CA TRP A 225 1.46 3.55 11.14
C TRP A 225 1.01 2.45 10.19
N CYS A 226 0.85 1.26 10.72
CA CYS A 226 0.29 0.10 10.01
C CYS A 226 -1.23 0.16 10.11
N LEU A 227 -1.92 0.58 9.03
CA LEU A 227 -3.36 0.80 9.02
C LEU A 227 -4.16 -0.32 8.34
N GLY A 228 -3.46 -1.31 7.78
CA GLY A 228 -4.08 -2.38 7.00
C GLY A 228 -4.67 -3.53 7.84
N PRO A 229 -5.30 -4.48 7.17
CA PRO A 229 -5.60 -4.50 5.73
C PRO A 229 -6.75 -3.55 5.39
N VAL A 230 -6.45 -2.50 4.65
CA VAL A 230 -7.46 -1.44 4.39
C VAL A 230 -8.63 -1.94 3.55
N SER A 231 -8.46 -3.01 2.76
CA SER A 231 -9.54 -3.63 1.98
C SER A 231 -10.72 -4.11 2.82
N LEU A 232 -10.48 -4.46 4.10
CA LEU A 232 -11.52 -4.90 5.05
C LEU A 232 -12.48 -3.79 5.50
N CYS A 233 -12.24 -2.51 5.14
CA CYS A 233 -13.23 -1.46 5.30
C CYS A 233 -14.47 -1.66 4.44
N ASN A 234 -14.36 -2.45 3.36
CA ASN A 234 -15.44 -2.77 2.43
C ASN A 234 -16.29 -3.93 2.99
N LYS A 235 -17.16 -3.63 3.93
CA LYS A 235 -17.97 -4.65 4.64
C LYS A 235 -19.14 -5.18 3.80
N GLN A 236 -19.76 -4.33 2.97
CA GLN A 236 -20.87 -4.69 2.12
C GLN A 236 -20.38 -5.24 0.77
N ASP A 237 -21.11 -6.19 0.18
CA ASP A 237 -20.72 -6.80 -1.08
C ASP A 237 -20.69 -5.80 -2.23
N ILE A 238 -21.57 -4.79 -2.22
CA ILE A 238 -21.53 -3.71 -3.20
C ILE A 238 -20.23 -2.90 -3.11
N ASP A 239 -19.69 -2.67 -1.91
CA ASP A 239 -18.42 -1.96 -1.73
C ASP A 239 -17.25 -2.81 -2.20
N LYS A 240 -17.28 -4.14 -1.97
CA LYS A 240 -16.27 -5.08 -2.49
C LYS A 240 -16.33 -5.17 -4.02
N ALA A 241 -17.52 -5.13 -4.59
CA ALA A 241 -17.77 -5.27 -6.02
C ALA A 241 -17.35 -4.03 -6.83
N GLU A 242 -17.60 -2.83 -6.31
CA GLU A 242 -17.32 -1.56 -6.98
C GLU A 242 -15.92 -0.99 -6.67
N ARG A 243 -15.08 -1.75 -5.99
CA ARG A 243 -13.73 -1.36 -5.64
C ARG A 243 -12.82 -1.37 -6.88
N GLY A 244 -12.54 -0.20 -7.46
CA GLY A 244 -11.73 -0.01 -8.66
C GLY A 244 -12.57 0.26 -9.90
N LYS A 245 -12.29 -0.44 -11.00
CA LYS A 245 -13.04 -0.29 -12.25
C LYS A 245 -14.37 -1.05 -12.19
N LYS A 246 -15.29 -0.76 -13.13
CA LYS A 246 -16.51 -1.53 -13.29
C LYS A 246 -16.18 -2.99 -13.63
N ALA A 247 -16.81 -3.92 -12.94
CA ALA A 247 -16.66 -5.36 -13.22
C ALA A 247 -17.05 -5.69 -14.67
N ALA A 248 -16.24 -6.55 -15.30
CA ALA A 248 -16.45 -7.06 -16.67
C ALA A 248 -17.26 -8.37 -16.69
N VAL A 249 -17.83 -8.75 -15.57
CA VAL A 249 -18.66 -9.95 -15.40
C VAL A 249 -19.94 -9.57 -14.66
N ASP A 250 -21.03 -10.27 -14.93
CA ASP A 250 -22.22 -10.19 -14.07
C ASP A 250 -21.88 -10.80 -12.71
N ILE A 251 -22.01 -9.99 -11.67
CA ILE A 251 -21.63 -10.36 -10.31
C ILE A 251 -22.49 -11.50 -9.79
N SER A 252 -23.80 -11.47 -10.07
CA SER A 252 -24.74 -12.47 -9.60
C SER A 252 -24.47 -13.82 -10.27
N GLU A 253 -24.22 -13.82 -11.59
CA GLU A 253 -23.85 -15.04 -12.31
C GLU A 253 -22.54 -15.64 -11.80
N CYS A 254 -21.53 -14.79 -11.54
CA CYS A 254 -20.25 -15.22 -11.00
C CYS A 254 -20.40 -15.85 -9.60
N LEU A 255 -21.16 -15.23 -8.71
CA LEU A 255 -21.41 -15.75 -7.36
C LEU A 255 -22.23 -17.04 -7.39
N ASN A 256 -23.29 -17.12 -8.21
CA ASN A 256 -24.09 -18.33 -8.38
C ASN A 256 -23.25 -19.51 -8.90
N TRP A 257 -22.30 -19.22 -9.81
CA TRP A 257 -21.37 -20.24 -10.27
C TRP A 257 -20.42 -20.69 -9.14
N LEU A 258 -19.88 -19.77 -8.35
CA LEU A 258 -19.06 -20.09 -7.19
C LEU A 258 -19.83 -20.92 -6.15
N ASP A 259 -21.10 -20.61 -5.90
CA ASP A 259 -21.99 -21.37 -5.00
C ASP A 259 -22.20 -22.82 -5.44
N SER A 260 -22.04 -23.13 -6.73
CA SER A 260 -22.15 -24.49 -7.25
C SER A 260 -20.94 -25.38 -6.93
N TRP A 261 -19.85 -24.81 -6.37
CA TRP A 261 -18.62 -25.52 -6.07
C TRP A 261 -18.42 -25.73 -4.57
N PRO A 262 -17.82 -26.87 -4.15
CA PRO A 262 -17.49 -27.13 -2.76
C PRO A 262 -16.52 -26.06 -2.19
N PRO A 263 -16.51 -25.85 -0.87
CA PRO A 263 -15.52 -24.98 -0.24
C PRO A 263 -14.08 -25.37 -0.59
N ASN A 264 -13.22 -24.37 -0.81
CA ASN A 264 -11.79 -24.51 -1.12
C ASN A 264 -11.48 -25.32 -2.40
N SER A 265 -12.36 -25.33 -3.40
CA SER A 265 -12.17 -26.12 -4.62
C SER A 265 -11.77 -25.30 -5.85
N VAL A 266 -12.06 -24.00 -5.87
CA VAL A 266 -11.87 -23.12 -7.03
C VAL A 266 -10.54 -22.38 -6.95
N VAL A 267 -9.81 -22.30 -8.08
CA VAL A 267 -8.60 -21.49 -8.24
C VAL A 267 -8.99 -20.15 -8.85
N TYR A 268 -8.68 -19.05 -8.15
CA TYR A 268 -8.78 -17.71 -8.72
C TYR A 268 -7.44 -17.30 -9.33
N VAL A 269 -7.43 -16.78 -10.56
CA VAL A 269 -6.23 -16.42 -11.31
C VAL A 269 -6.32 -14.97 -11.74
N CYS A 270 -5.47 -14.10 -11.16
CA CYS A 270 -5.41 -12.69 -11.49
C CYS A 270 -3.99 -12.15 -11.30
N LEU A 271 -3.38 -11.70 -12.39
CA LEU A 271 -2.00 -11.22 -12.43
C LEU A 271 -1.90 -9.70 -12.34
N GLY A 272 -2.93 -9.04 -11.82
CA GLY A 272 -2.95 -7.61 -11.52
C GLY A 272 -3.24 -6.71 -12.74
N SER A 273 -3.22 -5.40 -12.49
CA SER A 273 -3.66 -4.40 -13.48
C SER A 273 -2.57 -3.92 -14.44
N ILE A 274 -1.30 -4.22 -14.18
CA ILE A 274 -0.15 -3.75 -14.96
C ILE A 274 0.58 -4.91 -15.66
N CYS A 275 0.21 -6.13 -15.34
CA CYS A 275 0.84 -7.32 -15.91
C CYS A 275 0.66 -7.35 -17.43
N ASN A 276 1.78 -7.49 -18.15
CA ASN A 276 1.85 -7.71 -19.58
C ASN A 276 2.52 -9.07 -19.83
N LEU A 277 1.79 -10.17 -19.64
CA LEU A 277 2.27 -11.44 -20.15
C LEU A 277 2.18 -11.45 -21.67
N THR A 278 3.18 -12.07 -22.33
CA THR A 278 3.13 -12.32 -23.76
C THR A 278 1.96 -13.25 -24.10
N SER A 279 1.49 -13.20 -25.34
CA SER A 279 0.39 -14.07 -25.79
C SER A 279 0.74 -15.54 -25.61
N SER A 280 1.96 -15.94 -25.95
CA SER A 280 2.46 -17.30 -25.78
C SER A 280 2.48 -17.75 -24.31
N GLN A 281 2.86 -16.86 -23.40
CA GLN A 281 2.85 -17.16 -21.95
C GLN A 281 1.41 -17.29 -21.41
N MET A 282 0.48 -16.49 -21.92
CA MET A 282 -0.95 -16.59 -21.55
C MET A 282 -1.57 -17.88 -22.07
N ILE A 283 -1.19 -18.34 -23.26
CA ILE A 283 -1.62 -19.64 -23.82
C ILE A 283 -1.16 -20.79 -22.91
N GLU A 284 0.11 -20.79 -22.49
CA GLU A 284 0.64 -21.80 -21.56
C GLU A 284 -0.13 -21.81 -20.22
N LEU A 285 -0.46 -20.62 -19.69
CA LEU A 285 -1.29 -20.50 -18.50
C LEU A 285 -2.67 -21.11 -18.72
N GLY A 286 -3.36 -20.76 -19.82
CA GLY A 286 -4.69 -21.30 -20.16
C GLY A 286 -4.68 -22.83 -20.30
N LEU A 287 -3.69 -23.37 -21.03
CA LEU A 287 -3.52 -24.82 -21.19
C LEU A 287 -3.23 -25.53 -19.85
N GLY A 288 -2.46 -24.88 -18.97
CA GLY A 288 -2.20 -25.39 -17.62
C GLY A 288 -3.44 -25.42 -16.75
N LEU A 289 -4.28 -24.36 -16.80
CA LEU A 289 -5.56 -24.30 -16.10
C LEU A 289 -6.52 -25.39 -16.59
N GLU A 290 -6.60 -25.58 -17.90
CA GLU A 290 -7.39 -26.67 -18.49
C GLU A 290 -6.90 -28.04 -18.02
N ALA A 291 -5.60 -28.29 -18.09
CA ALA A 291 -4.98 -29.58 -17.77
C ALA A 291 -5.03 -29.90 -16.25
N SER A 292 -5.08 -28.91 -15.38
CA SER A 292 -5.23 -29.09 -13.92
C SER A 292 -6.53 -29.76 -13.51
N LYS A 293 -7.55 -29.69 -14.36
CA LYS A 293 -8.93 -30.18 -14.12
C LYS A 293 -9.61 -29.57 -12.89
N LYS A 294 -9.01 -28.59 -12.22
CA LYS A 294 -9.64 -27.85 -11.14
C LYS A 294 -10.58 -26.78 -11.70
N PRO A 295 -11.68 -26.45 -11.01
CA PRO A 295 -12.48 -25.29 -11.39
C PRO A 295 -11.69 -24.01 -11.18
N PHE A 296 -11.88 -23.02 -12.07
CA PHE A 296 -11.11 -21.78 -12.00
C PHE A 296 -11.88 -20.56 -12.50
N ILE A 297 -11.49 -19.40 -11.99
CA ILE A 297 -11.81 -18.09 -12.58
C ILE A 297 -10.51 -17.49 -13.08
N TRP A 298 -10.43 -17.18 -14.36
CA TRP A 298 -9.25 -16.56 -14.98
C TRP A 298 -9.56 -15.15 -15.44
N VAL A 299 -8.87 -14.16 -14.85
CA VAL A 299 -8.98 -12.75 -15.22
C VAL A 299 -7.94 -12.42 -16.28
N ILE A 300 -8.38 -12.08 -17.47
CA ILE A 300 -7.57 -11.66 -18.60
C ILE A 300 -7.65 -10.15 -18.71
N ARG A 301 -6.51 -9.48 -18.56
CA ARG A 301 -6.42 -8.03 -18.67
C ARG A 301 -6.71 -7.56 -20.10
N GLY A 302 -7.18 -6.32 -20.24
CA GLY A 302 -7.36 -5.64 -21.50
C GLY A 302 -8.81 -5.56 -21.97
N GLY A 303 -9.67 -6.47 -21.60
CA GLY A 303 -11.04 -6.51 -22.10
C GLY A 303 -11.04 -6.48 -23.64
N ASN A 304 -11.64 -5.45 -24.25
CA ASN A 304 -11.62 -5.27 -25.70
C ASN A 304 -10.24 -4.94 -26.29
N ASN A 305 -9.26 -4.60 -25.45
CA ASN A 305 -7.86 -4.35 -25.82
C ASN A 305 -6.94 -5.54 -25.50
N THR A 306 -7.51 -6.71 -25.18
CA THR A 306 -6.74 -7.97 -25.12
C THR A 306 -6.07 -8.18 -26.47
N SER A 307 -4.82 -8.71 -26.47
CA SER A 307 -4.08 -8.91 -27.72
C SER A 307 -4.90 -9.72 -28.72
N LYS A 308 -4.78 -9.38 -30.00
CA LYS A 308 -5.52 -10.06 -31.06
C LYS A 308 -5.22 -11.57 -31.09
N GLU A 309 -3.95 -11.95 -30.85
CA GLU A 309 -3.51 -13.34 -30.82
C GLU A 309 -4.19 -14.16 -29.72
N ILE A 310 -4.40 -13.59 -28.53
CA ILE A 310 -5.12 -14.28 -27.46
C ILE A 310 -6.60 -14.42 -27.79
N GLN A 311 -7.20 -13.39 -28.39
CA GLN A 311 -8.62 -13.47 -28.81
C GLN A 311 -8.79 -14.54 -29.89
N GLU A 312 -7.90 -14.56 -30.90
CA GLU A 312 -7.89 -15.58 -31.96
C GLU A 312 -7.70 -16.98 -31.35
N TRP A 313 -6.73 -17.18 -30.47
CA TRP A 313 -6.51 -18.47 -29.81
C TRP A 313 -7.72 -18.95 -29.00
N LEU A 314 -8.35 -18.07 -28.22
CA LEU A 314 -9.55 -18.43 -27.46
C LEU A 314 -10.69 -18.92 -28.36
N LEU A 315 -10.86 -18.28 -29.54
CA LEU A 315 -11.92 -18.59 -30.50
C LEU A 315 -11.58 -19.84 -31.33
N GLU A 316 -10.40 -19.91 -31.94
CA GLU A 316 -10.01 -20.99 -32.86
C GLU A 316 -9.89 -22.32 -32.12
N GLU A 317 -9.27 -22.29 -30.93
CA GLU A 317 -9.11 -23.46 -30.08
C GLU A 317 -10.37 -23.78 -29.27
N LYS A 318 -11.43 -22.97 -29.39
CA LYS A 318 -12.69 -23.14 -28.65
C LYS A 318 -12.45 -23.34 -27.14
N PHE A 319 -11.53 -22.57 -26.57
CA PHE A 319 -11.08 -22.76 -25.20
C PHE A 319 -12.23 -22.67 -24.20
N GLU A 320 -13.14 -21.68 -24.35
CA GLU A 320 -14.31 -21.53 -23.47
C GLU A 320 -15.25 -22.75 -23.53
N GLU A 321 -15.42 -23.37 -24.72
CA GLU A 321 -16.23 -24.59 -24.86
C GLU A 321 -15.57 -25.76 -24.12
N ARG A 322 -14.23 -25.91 -24.22
CA ARG A 322 -13.48 -27.01 -23.56
C ARG A 322 -13.52 -26.91 -22.04
N VAL A 323 -13.54 -25.69 -21.49
CA VAL A 323 -13.57 -25.46 -20.03
C VAL A 323 -14.98 -25.17 -19.51
N LYS A 324 -15.99 -25.25 -20.37
CA LYS A 324 -17.40 -24.97 -20.02
C LYS A 324 -17.84 -25.74 -18.78
N GLY A 325 -18.48 -25.04 -17.86
CA GLY A 325 -18.99 -25.58 -16.60
C GLY A 325 -17.97 -25.59 -15.46
N ARG A 326 -16.64 -25.57 -15.73
CA ARG A 326 -15.59 -25.50 -14.69
C ARG A 326 -14.66 -24.30 -14.78
N GLY A 327 -14.72 -23.51 -15.83
CA GLY A 327 -13.93 -22.29 -16.02
C GLY A 327 -14.81 -21.08 -16.30
N ILE A 328 -14.51 -19.95 -15.64
CA ILE A 328 -15.01 -18.63 -16.00
C ILE A 328 -13.84 -17.78 -16.48
N LEU A 329 -13.98 -17.16 -17.65
CA LEU A 329 -13.05 -16.15 -18.15
C LEU A 329 -13.65 -14.77 -17.94
N ILE A 330 -12.89 -13.87 -17.31
CA ILE A 330 -13.26 -12.46 -17.10
C ILE A 330 -12.34 -11.60 -17.96
N LEU A 331 -12.85 -11.11 -19.08
CA LEU A 331 -12.09 -10.24 -19.98
C LEU A 331 -12.17 -8.79 -19.51
N GLY A 332 -11.29 -8.40 -18.58
CA GLY A 332 -11.27 -7.07 -18.01
C GLY A 332 -11.11 -7.02 -16.50
N TRP A 333 -11.91 -6.20 -15.82
CA TRP A 333 -11.85 -6.02 -14.37
C TRP A 333 -12.71 -7.03 -13.61
N ALA A 334 -12.15 -7.66 -12.61
CA ALA A 334 -12.87 -8.57 -11.72
C ALA A 334 -13.06 -7.95 -10.32
N PRO A 335 -14.19 -8.21 -9.63
CA PRO A 335 -14.43 -7.79 -8.26
C PRO A 335 -13.63 -8.66 -7.28
N GLN A 336 -12.29 -8.52 -7.26
CA GLN A 336 -11.33 -9.42 -6.63
C GLN A 336 -11.64 -9.71 -5.16
N VAL A 337 -11.89 -8.67 -4.35
CA VAL A 337 -12.16 -8.84 -2.91
C VAL A 337 -13.45 -9.62 -2.67
N LEU A 338 -14.46 -9.42 -3.52
CA LEU A 338 -15.71 -10.16 -3.44
C LEU A 338 -15.48 -11.65 -3.78
N ILE A 339 -14.79 -11.93 -4.88
CA ILE A 339 -14.46 -13.30 -5.32
C ILE A 339 -13.61 -14.00 -4.26
N LEU A 340 -12.51 -13.38 -3.80
CA LEU A 340 -11.63 -13.96 -2.77
C LEU A 340 -12.34 -14.22 -1.43
N SER A 341 -13.40 -13.46 -1.13
CA SER A 341 -14.20 -13.66 0.08
C SER A 341 -15.12 -14.88 0.00
N HIS A 342 -15.28 -15.49 -1.19
CA HIS A 342 -16.21 -16.60 -1.39
C HIS A 342 -15.64 -17.92 -0.84
N PRO A 343 -16.42 -18.74 -0.10
CA PRO A 343 -15.93 -19.98 0.54
C PRO A 343 -15.38 -21.02 -0.44
N SER A 344 -15.84 -21.04 -1.69
CA SER A 344 -15.36 -22.00 -2.69
C SER A 344 -13.94 -21.72 -3.18
N ILE A 345 -13.41 -20.50 -3.00
CA ILE A 345 -12.04 -20.18 -3.40
C ILE A 345 -11.05 -20.89 -2.48
N GLY A 346 -10.26 -21.78 -3.06
CA GLY A 346 -9.25 -22.59 -2.37
C GLY A 346 -7.81 -22.23 -2.69
N GLY A 347 -7.59 -21.44 -3.76
CA GLY A 347 -6.25 -20.99 -4.16
C GLY A 347 -6.31 -19.72 -4.98
N PHE A 348 -5.26 -18.90 -4.87
CA PHE A 348 -5.14 -17.65 -5.62
C PHE A 348 -3.79 -17.60 -6.35
N LEU A 349 -3.80 -17.73 -7.68
CA LEU A 349 -2.63 -17.48 -8.51
C LEU A 349 -2.49 -15.98 -8.77
N THR A 350 -1.42 -15.39 -8.25
CA THR A 350 -1.20 -13.96 -8.25
C THR A 350 0.23 -13.58 -8.67
N HIS A 351 0.37 -12.37 -9.25
CA HIS A 351 1.67 -11.76 -9.55
C HIS A 351 2.42 -11.27 -8.30
N CYS A 352 1.91 -11.50 -7.10
CA CYS A 352 2.51 -11.06 -5.83
C CYS A 352 2.57 -9.54 -5.61
N GLY A 353 1.86 -8.70 -6.38
CA GLY A 353 1.69 -7.29 -6.01
C GLY A 353 1.04 -7.17 -4.64
N TRP A 354 1.57 -6.28 -3.76
CA TRP A 354 1.25 -6.29 -2.34
C TRP A 354 -0.25 -6.23 -2.03
N ASN A 355 -1.02 -5.37 -2.73
CA ASN A 355 -2.47 -5.29 -2.46
C ASN A 355 -3.19 -6.61 -2.72
N SER A 356 -2.89 -7.27 -3.86
CA SER A 356 -3.48 -8.57 -4.19
C SER A 356 -3.06 -9.65 -3.18
N SER A 357 -1.80 -9.65 -2.78
CA SER A 357 -1.27 -10.56 -1.77
C SER A 357 -1.97 -10.37 -0.42
N LEU A 358 -2.08 -9.12 0.03
CA LEU A 358 -2.75 -8.80 1.29
C LEU A 358 -4.26 -9.10 1.27
N GLU A 359 -4.91 -8.93 0.11
CA GLU A 359 -6.32 -9.31 -0.08
C GLU A 359 -6.51 -10.83 -0.01
N GLY A 360 -5.62 -11.61 -0.64
CA GLY A 360 -5.61 -13.07 -0.52
C GLY A 360 -5.36 -13.55 0.91
N ILE A 361 -4.36 -12.97 1.59
CA ILE A 361 -4.05 -13.22 3.00
C ILE A 361 -5.25 -12.92 3.90
N SER A 362 -5.86 -11.73 3.70
CA SER A 362 -7.03 -11.30 4.49
C SER A 362 -8.28 -12.14 4.24
N ALA A 363 -8.36 -12.78 3.08
CA ALA A 363 -9.41 -13.72 2.72
C ALA A 363 -9.13 -15.15 3.24
N GLY A 364 -7.91 -15.44 3.74
CA GLY A 364 -7.52 -16.77 4.20
C GLY A 364 -7.25 -17.75 3.08
N VAL A 365 -6.92 -17.25 1.89
CA VAL A 365 -6.68 -18.06 0.68
C VAL A 365 -5.18 -18.25 0.49
N PRO A 366 -4.68 -19.49 0.41
CA PRO A 366 -3.29 -19.76 0.08
C PRO A 366 -2.96 -19.35 -1.36
N LEU A 367 -1.68 -19.00 -1.62
CA LEU A 367 -1.27 -18.31 -2.84
C LEU A 367 -0.37 -19.18 -3.73
N ILE A 368 -0.59 -19.12 -5.05
CA ILE A 368 0.42 -19.52 -6.05
C ILE A 368 1.11 -18.24 -6.51
N THR A 369 2.42 -18.17 -6.30
CA THR A 369 3.20 -16.97 -6.56
C THR A 369 3.83 -16.99 -7.95
N TRP A 370 3.53 -15.95 -8.73
CA TRP A 370 4.09 -15.73 -10.07
C TRP A 370 4.59 -14.28 -10.18
N PRO A 371 5.69 -13.93 -9.51
CA PRO A 371 6.24 -12.58 -9.60
C PRO A 371 6.76 -12.29 -11.02
N LEU A 372 6.62 -11.04 -11.46
CA LEU A 372 7.03 -10.57 -12.76
C LEU A 372 8.15 -9.53 -12.66
N TYR A 373 7.96 -8.50 -11.83
CA TYR A 373 8.93 -7.41 -11.67
C TYR A 373 8.81 -6.72 -10.29
N GLY A 374 9.86 -5.97 -9.93
CA GLY A 374 9.89 -5.08 -8.78
C GLY A 374 9.71 -5.78 -7.44
N ASP A 375 8.87 -5.18 -6.61
CA ASP A 375 8.54 -5.64 -5.25
C ASP A 375 7.86 -7.01 -5.18
N GLN A 376 7.36 -7.51 -6.31
CA GLN A 376 6.65 -8.78 -6.38
C GLN A 376 7.54 -9.96 -5.99
N PHE A 377 8.83 -9.92 -6.31
CA PHE A 377 9.80 -10.93 -5.93
C PHE A 377 10.06 -10.94 -4.42
N TRP A 378 10.05 -9.78 -3.79
CA TRP A 378 10.17 -9.70 -2.33
C TRP A 378 8.89 -10.18 -1.64
N ASN A 379 7.74 -9.77 -2.16
CA ASN A 379 6.45 -10.24 -1.64
C ASN A 379 6.31 -11.77 -1.77
N GLU A 380 6.84 -12.39 -2.84
CA GLU A 380 6.92 -13.85 -2.96
C GLU A 380 7.74 -14.45 -1.80
N LYS A 381 8.91 -13.87 -1.47
CA LYS A 381 9.74 -14.38 -0.36
C LYS A 381 8.99 -14.31 0.96
N LEU A 382 8.33 -13.20 1.23
CA LEU A 382 7.48 -13.06 2.42
C LEU A 382 6.39 -14.16 2.44
N ILE A 383 5.64 -14.33 1.36
CA ILE A 383 4.52 -15.28 1.27
C ILE A 383 4.98 -16.74 1.44
N VAL A 384 6.11 -17.09 0.80
CA VAL A 384 6.55 -18.50 0.71
C VAL A 384 7.47 -18.87 1.85
N GLN A 385 8.44 -18.02 2.24
CA GLN A 385 9.47 -18.36 3.20
C GLN A 385 9.11 -17.94 4.63
N VAL A 386 8.49 -16.78 4.80
CA VAL A 386 8.16 -16.26 6.14
C VAL A 386 6.76 -16.72 6.57
N LEU A 387 5.74 -16.41 5.77
CA LEU A 387 4.34 -16.73 6.10
C LEU A 387 3.99 -18.21 5.84
N ASN A 388 4.74 -18.89 4.99
CA ASN A 388 4.53 -20.29 4.63
C ASN A 388 3.10 -20.62 4.17
N ILE A 389 2.49 -19.70 3.37
CA ILE A 389 1.15 -19.86 2.80
C ILE A 389 1.15 -19.92 1.28
N GLY A 390 2.31 -19.91 0.66
CA GLY A 390 2.48 -19.88 -0.79
C GLY A 390 3.16 -21.10 -1.40
N VAL A 391 2.94 -21.27 -2.71
CA VAL A 391 3.64 -22.21 -3.58
C VAL A 391 4.21 -21.43 -4.76
N ARG A 392 5.51 -21.57 -5.05
CA ARG A 392 6.15 -20.91 -6.19
C ARG A 392 5.78 -21.61 -7.50
N ILE A 393 5.49 -20.80 -8.54
CA ILE A 393 5.33 -21.35 -9.89
C ILE A 393 6.69 -21.62 -10.57
N GLY A 394 7.77 -20.98 -10.11
CA GLY A 394 9.13 -21.27 -10.53
C GLY A 394 9.87 -20.12 -11.25
N VAL A 395 9.31 -18.91 -11.29
CA VAL A 395 10.01 -17.74 -11.85
C VAL A 395 11.06 -17.25 -10.84
N GLU A 396 12.30 -17.05 -11.29
CA GLU A 396 13.42 -16.68 -10.42
C GLU A 396 14.06 -15.32 -10.78
N VAL A 397 13.94 -14.92 -12.04
CA VAL A 397 14.59 -13.71 -12.54
C VAL A 397 13.54 -12.65 -12.85
N PRO A 398 13.67 -11.43 -12.27
CA PRO A 398 12.78 -10.32 -12.57
C PRO A 398 12.80 -9.95 -14.05
N LEU A 399 11.62 -9.69 -14.62
CA LEU A 399 11.46 -9.07 -15.93
C LEU A 399 11.66 -7.56 -15.79
N ASP A 400 12.11 -6.89 -16.85
CA ASP A 400 11.97 -5.46 -16.97
C ASP A 400 10.65 -5.13 -17.66
N PHE A 401 9.95 -4.14 -17.16
CA PHE A 401 8.69 -3.69 -17.74
C PHE A 401 8.91 -3.25 -19.19
N GLY A 402 8.24 -3.93 -20.12
CA GLY A 402 8.33 -3.70 -21.55
C GLY A 402 9.35 -4.57 -22.29
N GLU A 403 10.04 -5.49 -21.62
CA GLU A 403 10.98 -6.45 -22.21
C GLU A 403 10.41 -7.89 -22.19
N GLU A 404 9.12 -8.03 -21.93
CA GLU A 404 8.46 -9.34 -21.76
C GLU A 404 8.58 -10.22 -23.02
N GLU A 405 8.53 -9.61 -24.21
CA GLU A 405 8.65 -10.33 -25.50
C GLU A 405 10.06 -10.90 -25.75
N GLU A 406 11.10 -10.25 -25.22
CA GLU A 406 12.49 -10.69 -25.40
C GLU A 406 12.80 -11.99 -24.64
N ILE A 407 12.04 -12.24 -23.57
CA ILE A 407 12.30 -13.36 -22.66
C ILE A 407 11.50 -14.61 -23.06
N GLY A 408 10.37 -14.42 -23.75
CA GLY A 408 9.52 -15.52 -24.20
C GLY A 408 8.77 -16.23 -23.09
N VAL A 409 8.59 -17.55 -23.22
CA VAL A 409 7.83 -18.38 -22.28
C VAL A 409 8.72 -18.83 -21.13
N LEU A 410 8.47 -18.32 -19.92
CA LEU A 410 9.17 -18.70 -18.69
C LEU A 410 8.48 -19.84 -17.94
N VAL A 411 7.14 -19.88 -17.96
CA VAL A 411 6.32 -20.83 -17.23
C VAL A 411 5.53 -21.67 -18.22
N LYS A 412 5.73 -22.97 -18.20
CA LYS A 412 5.04 -23.90 -19.07
C LYS A 412 3.77 -24.43 -18.40
N LYS A 413 2.86 -24.97 -19.19
CA LYS A 413 1.61 -25.57 -18.70
C LYS A 413 1.85 -26.61 -17.59
N GLU A 414 2.95 -27.37 -17.68
CA GLU A 414 3.31 -28.38 -16.69
C GLU A 414 3.63 -27.74 -15.33
N ASP A 415 4.27 -26.58 -15.30
CA ASP A 415 4.60 -25.82 -14.09
C ASP A 415 3.32 -25.28 -13.44
N VAL A 416 2.39 -24.78 -14.26
CA VAL A 416 1.07 -24.33 -13.81
C VAL A 416 0.30 -25.48 -13.16
N VAL A 417 0.21 -26.63 -13.83
CA VAL A 417 -0.44 -27.85 -13.31
C VAL A 417 0.19 -28.27 -12.00
N LYS A 418 1.52 -28.33 -11.94
CA LYS A 418 2.27 -28.72 -10.75
C LYS A 418 1.97 -27.80 -9.57
N ALA A 419 2.03 -26.48 -9.77
CA ALA A 419 1.77 -25.50 -8.71
C ALA A 419 0.32 -25.58 -8.20
N ILE A 420 -0.66 -25.72 -9.12
CA ILE A 420 -2.06 -25.89 -8.76
C ILE A 420 -2.27 -27.17 -7.95
N ASN A 421 -1.69 -28.30 -8.38
CA ASN A 421 -1.86 -29.57 -7.65
C ASN A 421 -1.22 -29.49 -6.26
N ILE A 422 -0.01 -28.94 -6.11
CA ILE A 422 0.64 -28.76 -4.80
C ILE A 422 -0.22 -27.90 -3.87
N LEU A 423 -0.94 -26.91 -4.37
CA LEU A 423 -1.78 -26.03 -3.55
C LEU A 423 -3.17 -26.61 -3.27
N MET A 424 -3.74 -27.35 -4.22
CA MET A 424 -5.17 -27.71 -4.20
C MET A 424 -5.42 -29.15 -3.81
N ASP A 425 -4.46 -30.08 -3.99
CA ASP A 425 -4.64 -31.47 -3.63
C ASP A 425 -4.63 -31.66 -2.10
N GLU A 426 -5.35 -32.67 -1.64
CA GLU A 426 -5.41 -32.98 -0.22
C GLU A 426 -4.06 -33.59 0.26
N GLY A 427 -3.61 -33.18 1.46
CA GLY A 427 -2.38 -33.69 2.04
C GLY A 427 -1.79 -32.76 3.10
N GLY A 428 -0.90 -33.28 3.95
CA GLY A 428 -0.42 -32.60 5.15
C GLY A 428 0.09 -31.18 4.94
N GLU A 429 0.98 -30.94 3.96
CA GLU A 429 1.48 -29.59 3.70
C GLU A 429 0.42 -28.61 3.18
N THR A 430 -0.52 -29.09 2.34
CA THR A 430 -1.62 -28.28 1.84
C THR A 430 -2.57 -27.88 2.97
N ASP A 431 -2.89 -28.83 3.84
CA ASP A 431 -3.76 -28.58 5.00
C ASP A 431 -3.10 -27.61 5.98
N ASP A 432 -1.81 -27.70 6.19
CA ASP A 432 -1.03 -26.78 7.01
C ASP A 432 -0.99 -25.36 6.41
N ARG A 433 -0.82 -25.22 5.07
CA ARG A 433 -0.90 -23.92 4.39
C ARG A 433 -2.28 -23.30 4.52
N ARG A 434 -3.33 -24.09 4.32
CA ARG A 434 -4.72 -23.63 4.48
C ARG A 434 -5.02 -23.20 5.91
N LYS A 435 -4.50 -23.96 6.90
CA LYS A 435 -4.65 -23.61 8.32
C LYS A 435 -3.97 -22.28 8.62
N ARG A 436 -2.71 -22.10 8.23
CA ARG A 436 -1.97 -20.83 8.41
C ARG A 436 -2.67 -19.65 7.71
N ALA A 437 -3.12 -19.84 6.48
CA ALA A 437 -3.86 -18.80 5.75
C ALA A 437 -5.13 -18.37 6.51
N ARG A 438 -5.89 -19.32 7.09
CA ARG A 438 -7.06 -19.01 7.92
C ARG A 438 -6.69 -18.30 9.23
N GLU A 439 -5.57 -18.66 9.86
CA GLU A 439 -5.06 -17.97 11.04
C GLU A 439 -4.77 -16.49 10.72
N PHE A 440 -4.10 -16.20 9.59
CA PHE A 440 -3.90 -14.82 9.13
C PHE A 440 -5.21 -14.09 8.80
N GLN A 441 -6.20 -14.77 8.22
CA GLN A 441 -7.53 -14.18 8.03
C GLN A 441 -8.16 -13.75 9.36
N ILE A 442 -8.08 -14.60 10.38
CA ILE A 442 -8.62 -14.31 11.71
C ILE A 442 -7.89 -13.11 12.32
N MET A 443 -6.55 -13.10 12.25
CA MET A 443 -5.73 -11.98 12.70
C MET A 443 -6.13 -10.70 11.98
N ALA A 444 -6.15 -10.70 10.64
CA ALA A 444 -6.52 -9.55 9.81
C ALA A 444 -7.90 -8.97 10.17
N LYS A 445 -8.89 -9.81 10.45
CA LYS A 445 -10.21 -9.34 10.89
C LYS A 445 -10.15 -8.69 12.27
N ARG A 446 -9.44 -9.29 13.22
CA ARG A 446 -9.29 -8.77 14.58
C ARG A 446 -8.59 -7.41 14.62
N THR A 447 -7.58 -7.18 13.78
CA THR A 447 -6.87 -5.89 13.76
C THR A 447 -7.77 -4.72 13.37
N THR A 448 -8.83 -4.98 12.61
CA THR A 448 -9.79 -3.95 12.16
C THR A 448 -10.98 -3.76 13.11
N GLU A 449 -11.10 -4.55 14.16
CA GLU A 449 -12.09 -4.35 15.23
C GLU A 449 -11.76 -3.08 16.04
N GLU A 450 -12.69 -2.59 16.83
CA GLU A 450 -12.55 -1.30 17.56
C GLU A 450 -11.29 -1.23 18.45
N THR A 451 -10.91 -2.35 19.05
CA THR A 451 -9.72 -2.49 19.92
C THR A 451 -8.52 -3.11 19.21
N GLY A 452 -8.65 -3.42 17.92
CA GLY A 452 -7.59 -4.03 17.14
C GLY A 452 -6.44 -3.06 16.83
N SER A 453 -5.25 -3.60 16.55
CA SER A 453 -4.02 -2.84 16.36
C SER A 453 -4.17 -1.77 15.26
N SER A 454 -4.72 -2.12 14.09
CA SER A 454 -4.91 -1.18 12.99
C SER A 454 -5.91 -0.06 13.32
N SER A 455 -7.01 -0.38 14.01
CA SER A 455 -7.99 0.62 14.47
C SER A 455 -7.37 1.58 15.49
N LEU A 456 -6.54 1.07 16.41
CA LEU A 456 -5.80 1.90 17.38
C LEU A 456 -4.77 2.78 16.67
N MET A 457 -4.03 2.26 15.69
CA MET A 457 -3.07 3.04 14.90
C MET A 457 -3.73 4.17 14.11
N ILE A 458 -4.95 3.98 13.59
CA ILE A 458 -5.72 5.05 12.96
C ILE A 458 -6.03 6.17 13.96
N LYS A 459 -6.48 5.81 15.17
CA LYS A 459 -6.77 6.79 16.24
C LYS A 459 -5.49 7.54 16.63
N LEU A 460 -4.37 6.85 16.79
CA LEU A 460 -3.07 7.46 17.11
C LEU A 460 -2.60 8.41 16.01
N LEU A 461 -2.69 8.01 14.73
CA LEU A 461 -2.35 8.85 13.60
C LEU A 461 -3.15 10.17 13.61
N ILE A 462 -4.46 10.08 13.78
CA ILE A 462 -5.34 11.26 13.82
C ILE A 462 -4.96 12.17 14.99
N GLN A 463 -4.73 11.60 16.17
CA GLN A 463 -4.33 12.36 17.37
C GLN A 463 -2.97 13.04 17.17
N ASP A 464 -1.99 12.35 16.61
CA ASP A 464 -0.67 12.89 16.30
C ASP A 464 -0.74 14.11 15.36
N ILE A 465 -1.55 14.01 14.29
CA ILE A 465 -1.74 15.13 13.36
C ILE A 465 -2.43 16.32 14.05
N MET A 466 -3.41 16.04 14.87
CA MET A 466 -4.13 17.10 15.61
C MET A 466 -3.23 17.80 16.63
N GLN A 467 -2.35 17.05 17.32
CA GLN A 467 -1.38 17.61 18.26
C GLN A 467 -0.34 18.50 17.57
N GLN A 468 0.17 18.10 16.40
CA GLN A 468 1.13 18.90 15.62
C GLN A 468 0.59 20.31 15.31
N ARG A 469 -0.70 20.43 15.03
CA ARG A 469 -1.32 21.71 14.72
C ARG A 469 -1.31 22.69 15.91
N HIS A 470 -1.21 22.16 17.13
CA HIS A 470 -1.26 22.95 18.37
C HIS A 470 0.11 23.30 18.95
N VAL A 471 1.14 22.46 18.69
CA VAL A 471 2.50 22.66 19.23
C VAL A 471 3.21 23.88 18.61
N LEU A 472 2.86 24.28 17.40
CA LEU A 472 3.65 25.26 16.64
C LEU A 472 3.34 26.74 16.96
N ASN A 473 2.47 27.08 17.93
CA ASN A 473 2.09 28.49 18.16
C ASN A 473 1.79 28.91 19.61
N ILE A 474 2.26 28.19 20.63
CA ILE A 474 2.06 28.58 22.03
C ILE A 474 3.29 29.24 22.69
N GLY A 475 4.45 29.16 22.05
CA GLY A 475 5.71 29.72 22.54
C GLY A 475 6.21 30.91 21.69
N GLU A 476 6.97 31.80 22.32
CA GLU A 476 7.72 32.85 21.65
C GLU A 476 9.22 32.48 21.62
N ARG A 477 9.86 32.67 20.47
CA ARG A 477 11.31 32.43 20.33
C ARG A 477 12.11 33.54 20.98
N ILE A 478 13.08 33.17 21.81
CA ILE A 478 14.04 34.10 22.41
C ILE A 478 15.23 34.40 21.44
N GLY A 479 15.24 33.76 20.25
CA GLY A 479 16.24 34.09 19.21
C GLY A 479 17.51 33.24 19.20
N VAL A 480 17.55 32.09 19.89
CA VAL A 480 18.70 31.17 19.80
C VAL A 480 18.54 30.28 18.57
N GLU A 481 19.41 30.40 17.59
CA GLU A 481 19.37 29.66 16.32
C GLU A 481 20.45 28.57 16.22
N VAL A 482 21.46 28.60 17.08
CA VAL A 482 22.58 27.63 17.05
C VAL A 482 22.43 26.63 18.18
N PRO A 483 22.44 25.31 17.91
CA PRO A 483 22.50 24.29 18.95
C PRO A 483 23.79 24.42 19.78
N LEU A 484 23.67 24.36 21.11
CA LEU A 484 24.81 24.30 22.01
C LEU A 484 25.37 22.88 22.06
N ASP A 485 26.67 22.71 21.84
CA ASP A 485 27.37 21.47 22.18
C ASP A 485 27.53 21.38 23.69
N PHE A 486 27.16 20.28 24.28
CA PHE A 486 27.23 20.05 25.72
C PHE A 486 28.70 20.18 26.21
N GLY A 487 28.94 21.08 27.15
CA GLY A 487 30.28 21.36 27.71
C GLY A 487 31.07 22.44 26.99
N LYS A 488 30.48 23.19 26.05
CA LYS A 488 31.11 24.32 25.33
C LYS A 488 30.40 25.65 25.53
N GLU A 489 29.57 25.76 26.55
CA GLU A 489 28.72 26.92 26.82
C GLU A 489 29.55 28.20 27.04
N GLU A 490 30.75 28.08 27.64
CA GLU A 490 31.64 29.21 27.92
C GLU A 490 32.36 29.76 26.68
N GLU A 491 32.49 28.92 25.61
CA GLU A 491 33.18 29.34 24.37
C GLU A 491 32.29 30.22 23.47
N ILE A 492 30.96 30.17 23.66
CA ILE A 492 30.00 30.81 22.75
C ILE A 492 29.57 32.21 23.24
N GLY A 493 29.80 32.52 24.50
CA GLY A 493 29.41 33.82 25.08
C GLY A 493 27.90 33.98 25.24
N VAL A 494 27.42 35.24 25.23
CA VAL A 494 26.00 35.56 25.44
C VAL A 494 25.20 35.33 24.15
N LEU A 495 24.50 34.22 24.09
CA LEU A 495 23.60 33.87 22.97
C LEU A 495 22.27 34.63 22.99
N VAL A 496 21.76 34.95 24.16
CA VAL A 496 20.46 35.62 24.35
C VAL A 496 20.70 36.93 25.08
N LYS A 497 20.37 38.05 24.46
CA LYS A 497 20.50 39.37 25.07
C LYS A 497 19.31 39.67 25.98
N LYS A 498 19.53 40.53 26.98
CA LYS A 498 18.48 41.00 27.87
C LYS A 498 17.27 41.57 27.12
N GLU A 499 17.53 42.28 26.02
CA GLU A 499 16.52 42.89 25.17
C GLU A 499 15.63 41.84 24.50
N ASP A 500 16.18 40.71 24.08
CA ASP A 500 15.47 39.62 23.43
C ASP A 500 14.54 38.91 24.44
N VAL A 501 15.02 38.73 25.68
CA VAL A 501 14.19 38.18 26.77
C VAL A 501 13.03 39.11 27.10
N VAL A 502 13.32 40.42 27.24
CA VAL A 502 12.30 41.44 27.54
C VAL A 502 11.27 41.51 26.41
N LYS A 503 11.72 41.47 25.17
CA LYS A 503 10.82 41.44 23.99
C LYS A 503 9.92 40.21 24.00
N ALA A 504 10.46 39.02 24.21
CA ALA A 504 9.70 37.78 24.27
C ALA A 504 8.67 37.78 25.42
N ILE A 505 9.06 38.29 26.60
CA ILE A 505 8.17 38.44 27.74
C ILE A 505 7.05 39.43 27.42
N ASN A 506 7.35 40.59 26.83
CA ASN A 506 6.35 41.57 26.47
C ASN A 506 5.35 41.01 25.47
N ILE A 507 5.81 40.29 24.43
CA ILE A 507 4.93 39.63 23.46
C ILE A 507 4.00 38.60 24.14
N LEU A 508 4.51 37.84 25.13
CA LEU A 508 3.73 36.90 25.90
C LEU A 508 2.75 37.58 26.90
N MET A 509 3.09 38.76 27.39
CA MET A 509 2.34 39.45 28.43
C MET A 509 1.47 40.59 27.92
N ASP A 510 1.62 41.03 26.67
CA ASP A 510 0.87 42.11 26.06
C ASP A 510 -0.63 41.78 25.94
N GLU A 511 -1.51 42.76 26.12
CA GLU A 511 -2.97 42.58 26.14
C GLU A 511 -3.63 42.51 24.75
N GLY A 512 -2.85 42.37 23.68
CA GLY A 512 -3.31 42.27 22.30
C GLY A 512 -3.94 40.93 21.91
N GLY A 513 -4.52 40.88 20.71
CA GLY A 513 -5.24 39.72 20.18
C GLY A 513 -4.39 38.43 20.13
N GLU A 514 -3.10 38.54 19.78
CA GLU A 514 -2.19 37.39 19.71
C GLU A 514 -1.96 36.69 21.07
N ARG A 515 -1.93 37.44 22.18
CA ARG A 515 -1.86 36.87 23.52
C ARG A 515 -3.09 36.04 23.86
N ASN A 516 -4.27 36.57 23.53
CA ASN A 516 -5.52 35.87 23.77
C ASN A 516 -5.59 34.57 22.98
N ASP A 517 -5.10 34.57 21.75
CA ASP A 517 -5.00 33.38 20.90
C ASP A 517 -3.98 32.38 21.42
N ARG A 518 -2.81 32.81 21.92
CA ARG A 518 -1.82 31.93 22.55
C ARG A 518 -2.33 31.32 23.86
N ARG A 519 -2.99 32.12 24.69
CA ARG A 519 -3.63 31.64 25.95
C ARG A 519 -4.78 30.67 25.66
N LYS A 520 -5.59 30.96 24.64
CA LYS A 520 -6.64 30.06 24.19
C LYS A 520 -6.03 28.72 23.72
N ARG A 521 -5.02 28.75 22.86
CA ARG A 521 -4.28 27.56 22.44
C ARG A 521 -3.64 26.80 23.61
N GLY A 522 -3.02 27.49 24.56
CA GLY A 522 -2.48 26.88 25.78
C GLY A 522 -3.53 26.13 26.60
N ARG A 523 -4.75 26.69 26.74
CA ARG A 523 -5.88 26.03 27.41
C ARG A 523 -6.38 24.82 26.59
N GLU A 524 -6.48 24.97 25.28
CA GLU A 524 -6.85 23.86 24.39
C GLU A 524 -5.85 22.73 24.52
N PHE A 525 -4.55 23.04 24.57
CA PHE A 525 -3.50 22.06 24.78
C PHE A 525 -3.59 21.36 26.15
N GLN A 526 -3.90 22.11 27.22
CA GLN A 526 -4.15 21.54 28.53
C GLN A 526 -5.32 20.54 28.51
N ILE A 527 -6.40 20.90 27.82
CA ILE A 527 -7.58 20.03 27.67
C ILE A 527 -7.18 18.76 26.86
N MET A 528 -6.38 18.93 25.82
CA MET A 528 -5.90 17.80 25.01
C MET A 528 -4.97 16.89 25.80
N ALA A 529 -4.04 17.44 26.57
CA ALA A 529 -3.14 16.67 27.43
C ALA A 529 -3.94 15.87 28.48
N LYS A 530 -4.98 16.49 29.05
CA LYS A 530 -5.88 15.79 29.96
C LYS A 530 -6.65 14.66 29.27
N ARG A 531 -7.21 14.91 28.09
CA ARG A 531 -7.89 13.89 27.29
C ARG A 531 -6.93 12.77 26.85
N ALA A 532 -5.67 13.06 26.56
CA ALA A 532 -4.68 12.05 26.21
C ALA A 532 -4.44 11.02 27.31
N THR A 533 -4.65 11.38 28.57
CA THR A 533 -4.52 10.49 29.75
C THR A 533 -5.84 9.82 30.16
N GLU A 534 -6.97 10.19 29.55
CA GLU A 534 -8.25 9.52 29.76
C GLU A 534 -8.24 8.11 29.14
N GLU A 535 -9.20 7.26 29.47
CA GLU A 535 -9.24 5.83 29.11
C GLU A 535 -9.10 5.55 27.60
N THR A 536 -9.60 6.46 26.75
CA THR A 536 -9.51 6.39 25.27
C THR A 536 -8.46 7.35 24.69
N GLY A 537 -7.68 8.03 25.52
CA GLY A 537 -6.69 9.00 25.10
C GLY A 537 -5.40 8.33 24.56
N SER A 538 -4.59 9.08 23.78
CA SER A 538 -3.39 8.57 23.12
C SER A 538 -2.38 7.94 24.08
N SER A 539 -2.13 8.56 25.24
CA SER A 539 -1.20 8.04 26.25
C SER A 539 -1.73 6.74 26.87
N SER A 540 -3.04 6.67 27.15
CA SER A 540 -3.69 5.46 27.65
C SER A 540 -3.69 4.35 26.60
N LEU A 541 -3.92 4.68 25.32
CA LEU A 541 -3.86 3.72 24.22
C LEU A 541 -2.44 3.17 24.01
N MET A 542 -1.40 4.02 24.11
CA MET A 542 0.00 3.58 24.04
C MET A 542 0.36 2.63 25.19
N ILE A 543 -0.13 2.91 26.40
CA ILE A 543 0.06 2.00 27.55
C ILE A 543 -0.67 0.67 27.31
N LYS A 544 -1.89 0.69 26.77
CA LYS A 544 -2.63 -0.54 26.43
C LYS A 544 -1.89 -1.38 25.38
N LEU A 545 -1.35 -0.73 24.33
CA LEU A 545 -0.55 -1.41 23.31
C LEU A 545 0.73 -2.00 23.92
N LEU A 546 1.43 -1.24 24.79
CA LEU A 546 2.61 -1.74 25.48
C LEU A 546 2.30 -2.94 26.38
N ILE A 547 1.20 -2.87 27.14
CA ILE A 547 0.75 -3.99 27.98
C ILE A 547 0.40 -5.20 27.13
N GLN A 548 -0.28 -4.99 26.00
CA GLN A 548 -0.62 -6.06 25.06
C GLN A 548 0.63 -6.74 24.48
N ASP A 549 1.65 -5.96 24.14
CA ASP A 549 2.95 -6.46 23.66
C ASP A 549 3.69 -7.27 24.73
N ILE A 550 3.67 -6.77 25.99
CA ILE A 550 4.29 -7.48 27.12
C ILE A 550 3.53 -8.77 27.49
N MET A 551 2.21 -8.79 27.34
CA MET A 551 1.37 -9.93 27.70
C MET A 551 1.24 -10.97 26.59
N GLN A 552 1.73 -10.73 25.38
CA GLN A 552 1.87 -11.78 24.37
C GLN A 552 2.89 -12.81 24.91
N PRO A 553 2.53 -14.10 25.01
CA PRO A 553 3.50 -15.11 25.40
C PRO A 553 4.66 -15.08 24.41
N PRO A 554 5.90 -15.21 24.87
CA PRO A 554 7.04 -15.37 23.95
C PRO A 554 6.69 -16.54 23.01
N HIS A 555 6.80 -16.30 21.70
CA HIS A 555 6.67 -17.37 20.72
C HIS A 555 7.61 -18.48 21.18
N GLY A 556 7.02 -19.62 21.54
CA GLY A 556 7.76 -20.71 22.13
C GLY A 556 8.90 -21.12 21.22
N ASP A 557 10.10 -21.02 21.73
CA ASP A 557 11.23 -21.81 21.26
C ASP A 557 10.81 -23.28 21.38
N ASP A 558 10.27 -23.86 20.32
CA ASP A 558 10.16 -25.28 20.18
C ASP A 558 11.59 -25.83 20.16
N GLN A 559 12.05 -26.19 21.34
CA GLN A 559 13.26 -26.98 21.52
C GLN A 559 13.10 -28.27 20.74
N HIS A 560 13.85 -28.37 19.66
CA HIS A 560 14.19 -29.67 19.10
C HIS A 560 14.94 -30.48 20.14
N ILE A 561 14.29 -31.53 20.65
CA ILE A 561 14.94 -32.76 21.11
C ILE A 561 14.60 -33.86 20.12
#